data_0e825c0be8890b8181b1cfe3a571a2f8
#
_entry.id   0e825c0be8890b8181b1cfe3a571a2f8
#
_cell.length_a   1.000
_cell.length_b   1.000
_cell.length_c   1.000
_cell.angle_alpha   90.00
_cell.angle_beta   90.00
_cell.angle_gamma   90.00
#
_symmetry.space_group_name_H-M   'P 1'
#
loop_
_entity.id
_entity.type
_entity.pdbx_description
1 polymer ?
#
loop_
_entity_poly.entity_id
_entity_poly.type
_entity_poly.pdbx_seq_one_letter_code
_entity_poly.pdbx_strand_id
1 'polypeptide(L)'
;GIDYKGMRPEDMVVVDLYTGEVVEGKWKPSSDTATHLELYKAFPDIGGITHTHSTNAVVFAQAGRDIPALGTTHADYFYGDIPCTRELTEEEVQTAYEKNTGKVIIEKIQKEKYDVMAIPGINVKSHGPFSWGKNAGEAVYNAVVMEKISEMAWKTLLLNPGSSIKQYILDKHYFRKHGKDAYYGQ
;
A
#
# COMPACT_ATOMS: atom_id res chain seq x y z
N GLY A 1 -19.87 -7.83 -9.99
CA GLY A 1 -18.60 -7.56 -10.67
C GLY A 1 -18.32 -8.58 -11.76
N ILE A 2 -17.34 -8.29 -12.59
CA ILE A 2 -16.87 -9.21 -13.63
C ILE A 2 -15.74 -10.05 -13.02
N ASP A 3 -15.67 -11.35 -13.37
CA ASP A 3 -14.56 -12.22 -13.01
C ASP A 3 -13.26 -11.65 -13.61
N TYR A 4 -12.23 -11.50 -12.79
CA TYR A 4 -10.91 -10.98 -13.21
C TYR A 4 -10.32 -11.74 -14.43
N LYS A 5 -10.56 -13.06 -14.54
CA LYS A 5 -10.10 -13.86 -15.70
C LYS A 5 -10.76 -13.50 -17.01
N GLY A 6 -11.96 -12.91 -16.96
CA GLY A 6 -12.73 -12.48 -18.13
C GLY A 6 -12.64 -10.99 -18.42
N MET A 7 -11.95 -10.22 -17.56
CA MET A 7 -11.88 -8.78 -17.66
C MET A 7 -11.00 -8.32 -18.83
N ARG A 8 -11.47 -7.33 -19.55
CA ARG A 8 -10.79 -6.74 -20.72
C ARG A 8 -10.55 -5.25 -20.50
N PRO A 9 -9.64 -4.61 -21.23
CA PRO A 9 -9.42 -3.16 -21.16
C PRO A 9 -10.72 -2.35 -21.33
N GLU A 10 -11.65 -2.80 -22.18
CA GLU A 10 -12.94 -2.15 -22.44
C GLU A 10 -13.92 -2.22 -21.25
N ASP A 11 -13.62 -3.06 -20.27
CA ASP A 11 -14.42 -3.19 -19.04
C ASP A 11 -13.96 -2.20 -17.95
N MET A 12 -12.85 -1.50 -18.19
CA MET A 12 -12.39 -0.46 -17.26
C MET A 12 -13.31 0.75 -17.34
N VAL A 13 -13.44 1.44 -16.22
CA VAL A 13 -14.18 2.71 -16.14
C VAL A 13 -13.23 3.85 -15.80
N VAL A 14 -13.48 5.02 -16.37
CA VAL A 14 -12.77 6.25 -16.03
C VAL A 14 -13.67 7.05 -15.09
N VAL A 15 -13.09 7.44 -13.97
CA VAL A 15 -13.78 8.20 -12.92
C VAL A 15 -13.09 9.56 -12.79
N ASP A 16 -13.89 10.62 -12.76
CA ASP A 16 -13.36 11.96 -12.49
C ASP A 16 -12.79 12.02 -11.07
N LEU A 17 -11.56 12.51 -10.96
CA LEU A 17 -10.81 12.54 -9.71
C LEU A 17 -11.51 13.38 -8.63
N TYR A 18 -12.16 14.46 -9.00
CA TYR A 18 -12.71 15.43 -8.05
C TYR A 18 -14.17 15.15 -7.71
N THR A 19 -14.98 14.83 -8.73
CA THR A 19 -16.42 14.58 -8.56
C THR A 19 -16.72 13.15 -8.14
N GLY A 20 -15.86 12.19 -8.54
CA GLY A 20 -16.09 10.76 -8.34
C GLY A 20 -17.10 10.16 -9.34
N GLU A 21 -17.52 10.93 -10.35
CA GLU A 21 -18.46 10.47 -11.37
C GLU A 21 -17.76 9.65 -12.44
N VAL A 22 -18.44 8.63 -12.97
CA VAL A 22 -17.97 7.86 -14.11
C VAL A 22 -18.12 8.72 -15.37
N VAL A 23 -17.00 9.02 -16.03
CA VAL A 23 -16.95 9.81 -17.26
C VAL A 23 -16.77 8.96 -18.51
N GLU A 24 -16.27 7.72 -18.36
CA GLU A 24 -16.14 6.74 -19.45
C GLU A 24 -16.32 5.33 -18.92
N GLY A 25 -16.88 4.43 -19.74
CA GLY A 25 -17.12 3.04 -19.41
C GLY A 25 -18.59 2.74 -19.12
N LYS A 26 -18.92 1.44 -18.99
CA LYS A 26 -20.30 0.95 -18.86
C LYS A 26 -20.61 0.40 -17.47
N TRP A 27 -19.59 0.12 -16.69
CA TRP A 27 -19.72 -0.57 -15.42
C TRP A 27 -19.71 0.39 -14.24
N LYS A 28 -20.30 -0.06 -13.15
CA LYS A 28 -20.15 0.63 -11.87
C LYS A 28 -18.75 0.38 -11.33
N PRO A 29 -18.00 1.42 -10.91
CA PRO A 29 -16.68 1.24 -10.30
C PRO A 29 -16.77 0.50 -8.97
N SER A 30 -15.63 -0.01 -8.47
CA SER A 30 -15.53 -0.57 -7.14
C SER A 30 -15.94 0.42 -6.06
N SER A 31 -16.49 -0.06 -4.96
CA SER A 31 -16.75 0.76 -3.76
C SER A 31 -15.45 1.41 -3.24
N ASP A 32 -14.31 0.71 -3.37
CA ASP A 32 -13.00 1.23 -2.96
C ASP A 32 -12.52 2.44 -3.77
N THR A 33 -13.20 2.79 -4.85
CA THR A 33 -12.89 3.98 -5.64
C THR A 33 -12.79 5.23 -4.78
N ALA A 34 -13.67 5.38 -3.78
CA ALA A 34 -13.64 6.52 -2.87
C ALA A 34 -12.32 6.59 -2.06
N THR A 35 -11.79 5.46 -1.63
CA THR A 35 -10.46 5.37 -0.98
C THR A 35 -9.36 5.83 -1.92
N HIS A 36 -9.36 5.28 -3.16
CA HIS A 36 -8.35 5.62 -4.17
C HIS A 36 -8.36 7.11 -4.53
N LEU A 37 -9.55 7.71 -4.68
CA LEU A 37 -9.69 9.14 -4.99
C LEU A 37 -9.10 10.03 -3.88
N GLU A 38 -9.31 9.69 -2.61
CA GLU A 38 -8.71 10.44 -1.49
C GLU A 38 -7.17 10.36 -1.55
N LEU A 39 -6.61 9.18 -1.83
CA LEU A 39 -5.15 9.00 -1.92
C LEU A 39 -4.54 9.74 -3.11
N TYR A 40 -5.14 9.67 -4.30
CA TYR A 40 -4.67 10.42 -5.48
C TYR A 40 -4.72 11.93 -5.27
N LYS A 41 -5.75 12.44 -4.57
CA LYS A 41 -5.85 13.86 -4.23
C LYS A 41 -4.78 14.31 -3.24
N ALA A 42 -4.48 13.47 -2.26
CA ALA A 42 -3.53 13.79 -1.20
C ALA A 42 -2.06 13.66 -1.62
N PHE A 43 -1.76 12.76 -2.56
CA PHE A 43 -0.41 12.39 -2.95
C PHE A 43 -0.25 12.39 -4.48
N PRO A 44 0.07 13.55 -5.09
CA PRO A 44 0.11 13.71 -6.55
C PRO A 44 1.15 12.85 -7.28
N ASP A 45 2.18 12.37 -6.55
CA ASP A 45 3.23 11.51 -7.10
C ASP A 45 2.78 10.05 -7.32
N ILE A 46 1.64 9.67 -6.76
CA ILE A 46 1.05 8.34 -6.94
C ILE A 46 0.35 8.29 -8.30
N GLY A 47 0.81 7.37 -9.19
CA GLY A 47 0.20 7.14 -10.50
C GLY A 47 -0.53 5.80 -10.62
N GLY A 48 -0.49 4.95 -9.59
CA GLY A 48 -1.25 3.70 -9.49
C GLY A 48 -1.44 3.27 -8.05
N ILE A 49 -2.58 2.67 -7.75
CA ILE A 49 -2.89 2.13 -6.41
C ILE A 49 -3.49 0.74 -6.57
N THR A 50 -3.05 -0.19 -5.72
CA THR A 50 -3.58 -1.55 -5.61
C THR A 50 -4.04 -1.81 -4.18
N HIS A 51 -5.26 -2.31 -4.06
CA HIS A 51 -5.78 -2.86 -2.80
C HIS A 51 -6.02 -4.35 -2.95
N THR A 52 -5.61 -5.11 -1.94
CA THR A 52 -5.80 -6.57 -1.89
C THR A 52 -6.12 -7.01 -0.47
N HIS A 53 -6.57 -8.28 -0.34
CA HIS A 53 -6.64 -8.95 0.94
C HIS A 53 -5.61 -10.10 0.97
N SER A 54 -4.38 -9.80 0.58
CA SER A 54 -3.29 -10.77 0.55
C SER A 54 -2.97 -11.29 1.96
N THR A 55 -2.85 -12.59 2.10
CA THR A 55 -2.92 -13.29 3.38
C THR A 55 -1.92 -12.78 4.42
N ASN A 56 -0.65 -12.67 4.05
CA ASN A 56 0.40 -12.35 5.02
C ASN A 56 0.38 -10.87 5.43
N ALA A 57 0.06 -9.98 4.50
CA ALA A 57 -0.11 -8.56 4.82
C ALA A 57 -1.33 -8.35 5.74
N VAL A 58 -2.45 -9.07 5.47
CA VAL A 58 -3.64 -9.03 6.32
C VAL A 58 -3.37 -9.54 7.74
N VAL A 59 -2.47 -10.52 7.94
CA VAL A 59 -2.06 -10.96 9.29
C VAL A 59 -1.54 -9.77 10.12
N PHE A 60 -0.70 -8.92 9.55
CA PHE A 60 -0.22 -7.71 10.22
C PHE A 60 -1.32 -6.66 10.42
N ALA A 61 -2.20 -6.49 9.41
CA ALA A 61 -3.35 -5.60 9.52
C ALA A 61 -4.28 -5.99 10.65
N GLN A 62 -4.65 -7.27 10.77
CA GLN A 62 -5.47 -7.80 11.86
C GLN A 62 -4.79 -7.66 13.22
N ALA A 63 -3.47 -7.89 13.28
CA ALA A 63 -2.69 -7.69 14.49
C ALA A 63 -2.53 -6.21 14.88
N GLY A 64 -2.85 -5.27 13.98
CA GLY A 64 -2.65 -3.83 14.19
C GLY A 64 -1.19 -3.47 14.35
N ARG A 65 -0.29 -4.14 13.60
CA ARG A 65 1.16 -3.98 13.67
C ARG A 65 1.73 -3.56 12.33
N ASP A 66 2.72 -2.69 12.38
CA ASP A 66 3.56 -2.38 11.23
C ASP A 66 4.31 -3.66 10.78
N ILE A 67 4.61 -3.77 9.49
CA ILE A 67 5.45 -4.84 8.94
C ILE A 67 6.89 -4.38 9.07
N PRO A 68 7.68 -4.95 9.99
CA PRO A 68 9.02 -4.46 10.26
C PRO A 68 10.01 -4.80 9.14
N ALA A 69 10.93 -3.88 8.88
CA ALA A 69 12.05 -4.11 8.00
C ALA A 69 13.07 -5.03 8.71
N LEU A 70 13.15 -6.29 8.29
CA LEU A 70 14.00 -7.29 8.93
C LEU A 70 15.14 -7.79 8.04
N GLY A 71 15.08 -7.52 6.74
CA GLY A 71 16.05 -8.04 5.79
C GLY A 71 16.17 -7.23 4.51
N THR A 72 17.13 -7.61 3.70
CA THR A 72 17.52 -6.88 2.50
C THR A 72 16.46 -6.90 1.39
N THR A 73 15.66 -7.97 1.31
CA THR A 73 14.53 -8.03 0.36
C THR A 73 13.51 -6.94 0.66
N HIS A 74 13.21 -6.70 1.94
CA HIS A 74 12.37 -5.57 2.35
C HIS A 74 13.02 -4.23 1.99
N ALA A 75 14.29 -4.07 2.40
CA ALA A 75 15.05 -2.84 2.21
C ALA A 75 15.22 -2.43 0.74
N ASP A 76 15.19 -3.36 -0.19
CA ASP A 76 15.29 -3.08 -1.63
C ASP A 76 14.07 -2.33 -2.20
N TYR A 77 12.93 -2.32 -1.49
CA TYR A 77 11.67 -1.77 -1.99
C TYR A 77 10.98 -0.78 -1.04
N PHE A 78 11.21 -0.91 0.26
CA PHE A 78 10.59 -0.07 1.29
C PHE A 78 11.67 0.47 2.23
N TYR A 79 11.75 1.79 2.33
CA TYR A 79 12.75 2.46 3.16
C TYR A 79 12.27 2.62 4.61
N GLY A 80 12.09 1.51 5.29
CA GLY A 80 11.60 1.46 6.65
C GLY A 80 10.47 0.45 6.84
N ASP A 81 9.87 0.45 8.01
CA ASP A 81 8.72 -0.39 8.31
C ASP A 81 7.51 0.05 7.47
N ILE A 82 6.71 -0.92 7.01
CA ILE A 82 5.45 -0.59 6.34
C ILE A 82 4.40 -0.35 7.42
N PRO A 83 3.82 0.86 7.48
CA PRO A 83 2.94 1.24 8.57
C PRO A 83 1.59 0.52 8.56
N CYS A 84 0.98 0.45 9.74
CA CYS A 84 -0.42 0.08 9.93
C CYS A 84 -1.19 1.28 10.49
N THR A 85 -2.38 1.55 9.98
CA THR A 85 -3.23 2.64 10.47
C THR A 85 -3.80 2.33 11.85
N ARG A 86 -4.38 3.32 12.51
CA ARG A 86 -5.37 3.07 13.57
C ARG A 86 -6.61 2.39 12.99
N GLU A 87 -7.43 1.84 13.84
CA GLU A 87 -8.76 1.37 13.47
C GLU A 87 -9.69 2.55 13.13
N LEU A 88 -10.63 2.35 12.20
CA LEU A 88 -11.69 3.31 11.95
C LEU A 88 -12.61 3.36 13.17
N THR A 89 -13.14 4.55 13.48
CA THR A 89 -14.16 4.70 14.50
C THR A 89 -15.53 4.19 14.01
N GLU A 90 -16.44 3.92 14.91
CA GLU A 90 -17.81 3.54 14.55
C GLU A 90 -18.48 4.58 13.64
N GLU A 91 -18.32 5.86 13.94
CA GLU A 91 -18.85 6.95 13.13
C GLU A 91 -18.25 6.95 11.70
N GLU A 92 -16.93 6.73 11.57
CA GLU A 92 -16.26 6.65 10.28
C GLU A 92 -16.77 5.49 9.42
N VAL A 93 -17.08 4.35 10.08
CA VAL A 93 -17.64 3.18 9.41
C VAL A 93 -19.08 3.42 8.96
N GLN A 94 -19.91 4.03 9.80
CA GLN A 94 -21.33 4.23 9.53
C GLN A 94 -21.61 5.34 8.51
N THR A 95 -20.71 6.31 8.37
CA THR A 95 -20.95 7.50 7.52
C THR A 95 -20.42 7.37 6.10
N ALA A 96 -19.14 7.03 5.93
CA ALA A 96 -18.49 6.97 4.63
C ALA A 96 -17.25 6.06 4.67
N TYR A 97 -17.47 4.77 4.86
CA TYR A 97 -16.45 3.78 5.16
C TYR A 97 -15.23 3.84 4.24
N GLU A 98 -15.43 3.74 2.92
CA GLU A 98 -14.33 3.70 1.96
C GLU A 98 -13.60 5.05 1.88
N LYS A 99 -14.33 6.17 1.95
CA LYS A 99 -13.71 7.49 2.00
C LYS A 99 -12.89 7.70 3.26
N ASN A 100 -13.42 7.25 4.41
CA ASN A 100 -12.74 7.36 5.71
C ASN A 100 -11.55 6.40 5.79
N THR A 101 -11.59 5.25 5.10
CA THR A 101 -10.41 4.39 4.89
C THR A 101 -9.27 5.17 4.22
N GLY A 102 -9.54 5.93 3.18
CA GLY A 102 -8.55 6.82 2.58
C GLY A 102 -8.01 7.86 3.55
N LYS A 103 -8.89 8.47 4.34
CA LYS A 103 -8.48 9.49 5.32
C LYS A 103 -7.59 8.96 6.44
N VAL A 104 -7.84 7.77 6.99
CA VAL A 104 -6.98 7.20 8.03
C VAL A 104 -5.61 6.81 7.48
N ILE A 105 -5.52 6.42 6.20
CA ILE A 105 -4.24 6.23 5.51
C ILE A 105 -3.48 7.56 5.44
N ILE A 106 -4.13 8.62 4.94
CA ILE A 106 -3.54 9.96 4.84
C ILE A 106 -3.09 10.47 6.21
N GLU A 107 -3.95 10.32 7.23
CA GLU A 107 -3.65 10.68 8.62
C GLU A 107 -2.34 10.04 9.11
N LYS A 108 -2.20 8.71 8.93
CA LYS A 108 -1.01 7.98 9.37
C LYS A 108 0.25 8.47 8.66
N ILE A 109 0.20 8.62 7.33
CA ILE A 109 1.33 9.06 6.52
C ILE A 109 1.77 10.48 6.92
N GLN A 110 0.82 11.42 7.01
CA GLN A 110 1.12 12.82 7.33
C GLN A 110 1.59 13.01 8.76
N LYS A 111 0.98 12.33 9.73
CA LYS A 111 1.35 12.41 11.15
C LYS A 111 2.78 11.95 11.40
N GLU A 112 3.18 10.87 10.75
CA GLU A 112 4.52 10.29 10.92
C GLU A 112 5.51 10.75 9.85
N LYS A 113 5.05 11.60 8.92
CA LYS A 113 5.86 12.21 7.85
C LYS A 113 6.56 11.18 6.96
N TYR A 114 5.87 10.09 6.64
CA TYR A 114 6.40 9.12 5.70
C TYR A 114 6.56 9.72 4.30
N ASP A 115 7.69 9.39 3.67
CA ASP A 115 7.83 9.59 2.24
C ASP A 115 7.03 8.49 1.50
N VAL A 116 5.93 8.89 0.86
CA VAL A 116 4.99 7.96 0.21
C VAL A 116 5.64 7.17 -0.91
N MET A 117 6.67 7.70 -1.57
CA MET A 117 7.35 6.99 -2.64
C MET A 117 8.50 6.13 -2.15
N ALA A 118 9.01 6.40 -0.96
CA ALA A 118 10.03 5.56 -0.31
C ALA A 118 9.41 4.39 0.47
N ILE A 119 8.14 4.53 0.92
CA ILE A 119 7.37 3.47 1.57
C ILE A 119 6.04 3.33 0.80
N PRO A 120 6.06 2.67 -0.40
CA PRO A 120 4.92 2.64 -1.30
C PRO A 120 3.84 1.63 -0.89
N GLY A 121 3.44 1.63 0.40
CA GLY A 121 2.39 0.76 0.91
C GLY A 121 2.06 1.01 2.38
N ILE A 122 0.89 0.56 2.78
CA ILE A 122 0.35 0.68 4.14
C ILE A 122 -0.69 -0.41 4.39
N ASN A 123 -0.79 -0.89 5.63
CA ASN A 123 -1.92 -1.68 6.08
C ASN A 123 -2.99 -0.80 6.73
N VAL A 124 -4.24 -1.04 6.39
CA VAL A 124 -5.38 -0.53 7.16
C VAL A 124 -5.73 -1.56 8.23
N LYS A 125 -5.71 -1.15 9.49
CA LYS A 125 -6.00 -2.03 10.63
C LYS A 125 -7.35 -2.72 10.47
N SER A 126 -7.38 -4.02 10.76
CA SER A 126 -8.55 -4.91 10.65
C SER A 126 -9.10 -5.06 9.22
N HIS A 127 -8.37 -4.59 8.18
CA HIS A 127 -8.82 -4.62 6.79
C HIS A 127 -7.77 -5.28 5.88
N GLY A 128 -6.77 -4.53 5.42
CA GLY A 128 -5.76 -5.08 4.52
C GLY A 128 -4.84 -4.03 3.91
N PRO A 129 -3.95 -4.48 3.00
CA PRO A 129 -2.92 -3.64 2.42
C PRO A 129 -3.44 -2.77 1.26
N PHE A 130 -2.90 -1.57 1.21
CA PHE A 130 -2.85 -0.70 0.04
C PHE A 130 -1.40 -0.53 -0.37
N SER A 131 -1.11 -0.59 -1.67
CA SER A 131 0.20 -0.30 -2.22
C SER A 131 0.05 0.62 -3.43
N TRP A 132 1.10 1.35 -3.75
CA TRP A 132 1.09 2.30 -4.85
C TRP A 132 2.43 2.36 -5.56
N GLY A 133 2.48 3.14 -6.64
CA GLY A 133 3.66 3.39 -7.43
C GLY A 133 3.41 4.49 -8.46
N LYS A 134 4.39 4.78 -9.29
CA LYS A 134 4.32 5.78 -10.36
C LYS A 134 3.33 5.42 -11.47
N ASN A 135 2.90 4.16 -11.52
CA ASN A 135 1.92 3.63 -12.45
C ASN A 135 1.28 2.36 -11.89
N ALA A 136 0.24 1.86 -12.55
CA ALA A 136 -0.50 0.66 -12.12
C ALA A 136 0.40 -0.60 -12.03
N GLY A 137 1.34 -0.77 -12.95
CA GLY A 137 2.26 -1.93 -12.94
C GLY A 137 3.15 -1.92 -11.71
N GLU A 138 3.71 -0.77 -11.33
CA GLU A 138 4.52 -0.61 -10.12
C GLU A 138 3.70 -0.81 -8.85
N ALA A 139 2.45 -0.31 -8.82
CA ALA A 139 1.55 -0.53 -7.69
C ALA A 139 1.28 -2.02 -7.45
N VAL A 140 1.00 -2.79 -8.51
CA VAL A 140 0.80 -4.25 -8.44
C VAL A 140 2.09 -4.96 -8.03
N TYR A 141 3.24 -4.55 -8.58
CA TYR A 141 4.53 -5.11 -8.20
C TYR A 141 4.81 -4.90 -6.71
N ASN A 142 4.57 -3.70 -6.18
CA ASN A 142 4.72 -3.39 -4.76
C ASN A 142 3.76 -4.19 -3.87
N ALA A 143 2.53 -4.49 -4.35
CA ALA A 143 1.61 -5.39 -3.65
C ALA A 143 2.19 -6.81 -3.51
N VAL A 144 2.76 -7.37 -4.58
CA VAL A 144 3.40 -8.70 -4.57
C VAL A 144 4.60 -8.72 -3.64
N VAL A 145 5.44 -7.69 -3.67
CA VAL A 145 6.59 -7.57 -2.76
C VAL A 145 6.11 -7.46 -1.32
N MET A 146 5.12 -6.59 -1.04
CA MET A 146 4.57 -6.41 0.30
C MET A 146 4.04 -7.72 0.89
N GLU A 147 3.34 -8.53 0.11
CA GLU A 147 2.87 -9.84 0.55
C GLU A 147 4.05 -10.77 0.90
N LYS A 148 5.09 -10.82 0.06
CA LYS A 148 6.26 -11.67 0.28
C LYS A 148 7.09 -11.27 1.50
N ILE A 149 7.34 -9.97 1.67
CA ILE A 149 8.10 -9.51 2.86
C ILE A 149 7.28 -9.65 4.14
N SER A 150 5.96 -9.53 4.08
CA SER A 150 5.07 -9.84 5.21
C SER A 150 5.20 -11.31 5.62
N GLU A 151 5.19 -12.22 4.66
CA GLU A 151 5.41 -13.65 4.91
C GLU A 151 6.75 -13.90 5.60
N MET A 152 7.83 -13.29 5.11
CA MET A 152 9.16 -13.39 5.71
C MET A 152 9.18 -12.79 7.12
N ALA A 153 8.54 -11.63 7.31
CA ALA A 153 8.58 -10.92 8.58
C ALA A 153 7.92 -11.71 9.72
N TRP A 154 6.68 -12.20 9.55
CA TRP A 154 6.03 -12.92 10.64
C TRP A 154 6.71 -14.25 10.95
N LYS A 155 7.21 -14.96 9.93
CA LYS A 155 8.02 -16.20 10.14
C LYS A 155 9.33 -15.91 10.87
N THR A 156 10.01 -14.83 10.54
CA THR A 156 11.22 -14.38 11.23
C THR A 156 10.93 -14.06 12.69
N LEU A 157 9.84 -13.33 12.96
CA LEU A 157 9.45 -12.98 14.33
C LEU A 157 9.04 -14.19 15.18
N LEU A 158 8.54 -15.27 14.57
CA LEU A 158 8.33 -16.55 15.27
C LEU A 158 9.65 -17.20 15.68
N LEU A 159 10.67 -17.14 14.83
CA LEU A 159 11.99 -17.72 15.11
C LEU A 159 12.80 -16.85 16.08
N ASN A 160 12.74 -15.54 15.93
CA ASN A 160 13.43 -14.56 16.78
C ASN A 160 12.62 -13.26 16.88
N PRO A 161 11.83 -13.07 17.95
CA PRO A 161 11.03 -11.86 18.15
C PRO A 161 11.83 -10.57 18.23
N GLY A 162 13.13 -10.65 18.56
CA GLY A 162 14.05 -9.51 18.66
C GLY A 162 14.78 -9.14 17.37
N SER A 163 14.43 -9.76 16.23
CA SER A 163 15.10 -9.50 14.96
C SER A 163 14.91 -8.05 14.52
N SER A 164 15.98 -7.46 13.97
CA SER A 164 15.98 -6.14 13.36
C SER A 164 17.04 -6.05 12.27
N ILE A 165 16.85 -5.16 11.29
CA ILE A 165 17.89 -4.80 10.33
C ILE A 165 18.67 -3.59 10.86
N LYS A 166 19.97 -3.53 10.58
CA LYS A 166 20.78 -2.36 10.90
C LYS A 166 20.56 -1.26 9.86
N GLN A 167 20.48 0.00 10.29
CA GLN A 167 20.21 1.14 9.42
C GLN A 167 21.16 1.19 8.21
N TYR A 168 22.44 0.98 8.40
CA TYR A 168 23.43 1.03 7.31
C TYR A 168 23.21 -0.08 6.24
N ILE A 169 22.55 -1.22 6.61
CA ILE A 169 22.18 -2.27 5.65
C ILE A 169 20.92 -1.84 4.89
N LEU A 170 19.93 -1.29 5.60
CA LEU A 170 18.72 -0.72 5.00
C LEU A 170 19.10 0.35 3.95
N ASP A 171 19.92 1.32 4.35
CA ASP A 171 20.40 2.41 3.49
C ASP A 171 21.10 1.86 2.24
N LYS A 172 22.06 0.93 2.46
CA LYS A 172 22.81 0.34 1.35
C LYS A 172 21.93 -0.34 0.32
N HIS A 173 20.92 -1.11 0.79
CA HIS A 173 20.04 -1.84 -0.11
C HIS A 173 19.02 -0.94 -0.79
N TYR A 174 18.45 0.01 -0.08
CA TYR A 174 17.51 0.95 -0.67
C TYR A 174 18.20 1.84 -1.72
N PHE A 175 19.26 2.55 -1.35
CA PHE A 175 19.89 3.53 -2.23
C PHE A 175 20.64 2.93 -3.43
N ARG A 176 21.02 1.64 -3.40
CA ARG A 176 21.58 0.99 -4.60
C ARG A 176 20.55 0.84 -5.73
N LYS A 177 19.25 0.89 -5.43
CA LYS A 177 18.13 0.79 -6.39
C LYS A 177 17.44 2.13 -6.62
N HIS A 178 17.48 3.02 -5.65
CA HIS A 178 16.73 4.27 -5.63
C HIS A 178 17.67 5.46 -5.46
N GLY A 179 17.37 6.57 -6.13
CA GLY A 179 18.17 7.79 -6.02
C GLY A 179 19.17 7.99 -7.14
N LYS A 180 19.99 9.04 -6.99
CA LYS A 180 20.88 9.53 -8.05
C LYS A 180 22.03 8.56 -8.41
N ASP A 181 22.46 7.76 -7.43
CA ASP A 181 23.61 6.86 -7.55
C ASP A 181 23.19 5.39 -7.60
N ALA A 182 21.95 5.13 -8.03
CA ALA A 182 21.45 3.77 -8.19
C ALA A 182 22.25 3.01 -9.25
N TYR A 183 22.69 1.80 -8.93
CA TYR A 183 23.52 0.98 -9.80
C TYR A 183 23.03 -0.47 -9.92
N TYR A 184 21.92 -0.81 -9.27
CA TYR A 184 21.38 -2.17 -9.24
C TYR A 184 19.88 -2.17 -9.56
N GLY A 185 19.46 -3.11 -10.43
CA GLY A 185 18.05 -3.25 -10.79
C GLY A 185 17.56 -2.19 -11.80
N GLN A 186 18.49 -1.63 -12.57
CA GLN A 186 18.18 -0.67 -13.65
C GLN A 186 17.64 -1.42 -14.88
#